data_d45e9bfe44e7d649f1a4142d34c1c5ff
#
_entry.id   d45e9bfe44e7d649f1a4142d34c1c5ff
#
_cell.length_a   1.000
_cell.length_b   1.000
_cell.length_c   1.000
_cell.angle_alpha   90.00
_cell.angle_beta   90.00
_cell.angle_gamma   90.00
#
_symmetry.space_group_name_H-M   'P 1'
#
loop_
_entity.id
_entity.type
_entity.pdbx_description
1 polymer ?
#
loop_
_entity_poly.entity_id
_entity_poly.type
_entity_poly.pdbx_seq_one_letter_code
_entity_poly.pdbx_strand_id
1 'polypeptide(L)'
;VSKYASLEDAIYIMLQNKVGVLPVVDNDQISGIITDKDVFRAFLEISGYGQAGIRIGLEVIDTPRVLEKIANLISSENLNIERTIVAPKNDTVLRVELQVEGDVEPEHLKKVFVEAGFTVTEIAETESKELD
;
A
#
# COMPACT_ATOMS: atom_id res chain seq x y z
N VAL A 1 2.41 24.81 0.81
CA VAL A 1 1.40 24.03 0.08
C VAL A 1 0.01 24.42 0.50
N SER A 2 -0.93 24.25 -0.40
CA SER A 2 -2.35 24.41 -0.10
C SER A 2 -2.81 23.32 0.91
N LYS A 3 -3.80 23.66 1.73
CA LYS A 3 -4.43 22.67 2.61
C LYS A 3 -5.11 21.53 1.85
N TYR A 4 -5.34 21.70 0.55
CA TYR A 4 -5.94 20.68 -0.33
C TYR A 4 -4.89 19.89 -1.12
N ALA A 5 -3.60 20.16 -0.91
CA ALA A 5 -2.53 19.44 -1.59
C ALA A 5 -2.54 17.95 -1.21
N SER A 6 -2.19 17.10 -2.16
CA SER A 6 -2.04 15.67 -1.88
C SER A 6 -0.75 15.39 -1.12
N LEU A 7 -0.66 14.19 -0.54
CA LEU A 7 0.57 13.72 0.10
C LEU A 7 1.72 13.71 -0.90
N GLU A 8 1.46 13.26 -2.13
CA GLU A 8 2.45 13.22 -3.20
C GLU A 8 2.95 14.62 -3.57
N ASP A 9 2.07 15.62 -3.61
CA ASP A 9 2.45 17.01 -3.86
C ASP A 9 3.43 17.51 -2.80
N ALA A 10 3.12 17.24 -1.53
CA ALA A 10 3.98 17.63 -0.41
C ALA A 10 5.35 16.98 -0.51
N ILE A 11 5.39 15.68 -0.77
CA ILE A 11 6.65 14.93 -0.95
C ILE A 11 7.46 15.52 -2.11
N TYR A 12 6.80 15.75 -3.24
CA TYR A 12 7.47 16.30 -4.42
C TYR A 12 8.14 17.64 -4.11
N ILE A 13 7.41 18.54 -3.47
CA ILE A 13 7.95 19.88 -3.11
C ILE A 13 9.11 19.76 -2.13
N MET A 14 9.00 18.89 -1.13
CA MET A 14 10.09 18.64 -0.17
C MET A 14 11.35 18.17 -0.86
N LEU A 15 11.20 17.22 -1.79
CA LEU A 15 12.35 16.68 -2.55
C LEU A 15 12.95 17.71 -3.48
N GLN A 16 12.14 18.48 -4.22
CA GLN A 16 12.62 19.48 -5.15
C GLN A 16 13.36 20.62 -4.44
N ASN A 17 12.91 21.02 -3.28
CA ASN A 17 13.47 22.13 -2.53
C ASN A 17 14.43 21.69 -1.42
N LYS A 18 14.63 20.38 -1.24
CA LYS A 18 15.49 19.77 -0.21
C LYS A 18 15.19 20.32 1.18
N VAL A 19 13.91 20.36 1.52
CA VAL A 19 13.42 20.83 2.82
C VAL A 19 12.65 19.73 3.52
N GLY A 20 12.66 19.75 4.84
CA GLY A 20 11.93 18.80 5.67
C GLY A 20 10.68 19.39 6.33
N VAL A 21 10.33 20.61 5.98
CA VAL A 21 9.17 21.31 6.54
C VAL A 21 8.53 22.16 5.44
N LEU A 22 7.19 22.13 5.38
CA LEU A 22 6.41 22.96 4.47
C LEU A 22 5.32 23.69 5.25
N PRO A 23 5.09 24.99 4.96
CA PRO A 23 3.91 25.66 5.48
C PRO A 23 2.66 25.19 4.73
N VAL A 24 1.56 25.08 5.44
CA VAL A 24 0.24 24.83 4.87
C VAL A 24 -0.49 26.16 4.79
N VAL A 25 -0.96 26.51 3.60
CA VAL A 25 -1.59 27.81 3.32
C VAL A 25 -3.06 27.63 3.05
N ASP A 26 -3.86 28.49 3.69
CA ASP A 26 -5.29 28.57 3.50
C ASP A 26 -5.68 30.05 3.44
N ASN A 27 -6.35 30.47 2.35
CA ASN A 27 -6.74 31.87 2.12
C ASN A 27 -5.57 32.86 2.29
N ASP A 28 -4.43 32.52 1.69
CA ASP A 28 -3.18 33.31 1.71
C ASP A 28 -2.57 33.48 3.12
N GLN A 29 -3.02 32.66 4.08
CA GLN A 29 -2.48 32.65 5.43
C GLN A 29 -1.95 31.28 5.81
N ILE A 30 -0.88 31.25 6.58
CA ILE A 30 -0.33 29.99 7.08
C ILE A 30 -1.29 29.44 8.14
N SER A 31 -1.85 28.24 7.89
CA SER A 31 -2.75 27.55 8.80
C SER A 31 -2.07 26.45 9.61
N GLY A 32 -0.87 26.04 9.20
CA GLY A 32 -0.10 25.00 9.88
C GLY A 32 1.19 24.70 9.16
N ILE A 33 1.87 23.66 9.63
CA ILE A 33 3.09 23.16 9.00
C ILE A 33 3.02 21.63 8.86
N ILE A 34 3.71 21.10 7.86
CA ILE A 34 3.91 19.66 7.67
C ILE A 34 5.41 19.39 7.71
N THR A 35 5.79 18.38 8.47
CA THR A 35 7.18 17.91 8.54
C THR A 35 7.35 16.63 7.72
N ASP A 36 8.60 16.27 7.41
CA ASP A 36 8.94 14.99 6.78
C ASP A 36 8.46 13.80 7.63
N LYS A 37 8.50 13.91 8.95
CA LYS A 37 7.97 12.87 9.85
C LYS A 37 6.46 12.71 9.72
N ASP A 38 5.72 13.79 9.55
CA ASP A 38 4.28 13.73 9.28
C ASP A 38 3.99 12.97 7.99
N VAL A 39 4.80 13.22 6.95
CA VAL A 39 4.69 12.55 5.67
C VAL A 39 5.01 11.05 5.79
N PHE A 40 6.05 10.69 6.53
CA PHE A 40 6.41 9.29 6.77
C PHE A 40 5.30 8.55 7.51
N ARG A 41 4.73 9.18 8.53
CA ARG A 41 3.59 8.59 9.26
C ARG A 41 2.39 8.37 8.35
N ALA A 42 2.03 9.37 7.56
CA ALA A 42 0.92 9.29 6.62
C ALA A 42 1.12 8.16 5.61
N PHE A 43 2.34 7.99 5.11
CA PHE A 43 2.67 6.91 4.19
C PHE A 43 2.48 5.54 4.86
N LEU A 44 2.94 5.36 6.07
CA LEU A 44 2.76 4.10 6.80
C LEU A 44 1.27 3.79 7.02
N GLU A 45 0.47 4.80 7.35
CA GLU A 45 -0.97 4.63 7.51
C GLU A 45 -1.65 4.20 6.21
N ILE A 46 -1.32 4.87 5.10
CA ILE A 46 -1.88 4.55 3.78
C ILE A 46 -1.46 3.17 3.32
N SER A 47 -0.21 2.78 3.57
CA SER A 47 0.32 1.48 3.14
C SER A 47 -0.22 0.30 3.94
N GLY A 48 -0.94 0.56 5.03
CA GLY A 48 -1.47 -0.49 5.90
C GLY A 48 -0.44 -1.12 6.83
N TYR A 49 0.75 -0.54 6.92
CA TYR A 49 1.75 -1.02 7.88
C TYR A 49 1.23 -0.89 9.30
N GLY A 50 1.42 -1.91 10.10
CA GLY A 50 0.92 -1.93 11.46
C GLY A 50 -0.47 -2.52 11.64
N GLN A 51 -1.08 -3.04 10.57
CA GLN A 51 -2.34 -3.78 10.66
C GLN A 51 -2.08 -5.28 10.80
N ALA A 52 -2.85 -5.93 11.66
CA ALA A 52 -2.79 -7.38 11.81
C ALA A 52 -3.47 -8.06 10.61
N GLY A 53 -2.93 -9.17 10.18
CA GLY A 53 -3.47 -9.94 9.07
C GLY A 53 -2.38 -10.69 8.34
N ILE A 54 -2.51 -10.80 7.02
CA ILE A 54 -1.53 -11.46 6.17
C ILE A 54 -1.10 -10.51 5.07
N ARG A 55 0.21 -10.35 4.93
CA ARG A 55 0.83 -9.61 3.85
C ARG A 55 1.25 -10.57 2.75
N ILE A 56 0.84 -10.28 1.52
CA ILE A 56 1.15 -11.10 0.36
C ILE A 56 1.81 -10.23 -0.70
N GLY A 57 2.97 -10.68 -1.18
CA GLY A 57 3.61 -10.09 -2.34
C GLY A 57 3.46 -11.02 -3.54
N LEU A 58 3.05 -10.47 -4.67
CA LEU A 58 2.89 -11.18 -5.91
C LEU A 58 3.65 -10.49 -7.04
N GLU A 59 4.12 -11.27 -8.00
CA GLU A 59 4.52 -10.77 -9.30
C GLU A 59 3.57 -11.35 -10.34
N VAL A 60 2.96 -10.51 -11.14
CA VAL A 60 1.92 -10.90 -12.10
C VAL A 60 2.17 -10.25 -13.46
N ILE A 61 1.76 -10.95 -14.50
CA ILE A 61 1.80 -10.37 -15.85
C ILE A 61 0.74 -9.28 -15.93
N ASP A 62 1.13 -8.11 -16.43
CA ASP A 62 0.24 -6.97 -16.59
C ASP A 62 -0.73 -7.22 -17.75
N THR A 63 -1.86 -7.83 -17.43
CA THR A 63 -2.92 -8.16 -18.39
C THR A 63 -4.23 -7.55 -17.91
N PRO A 64 -5.18 -7.28 -18.83
CA PRO A 64 -6.53 -6.92 -18.43
C PRO A 64 -7.10 -7.94 -17.46
N ARG A 65 -7.81 -7.47 -16.42
CA ARG A 65 -8.47 -8.29 -15.41
C ARG A 65 -7.55 -9.01 -14.42
N VAL A 66 -6.23 -8.77 -14.42
CA VAL A 66 -5.37 -9.44 -13.44
C VAL A 66 -5.75 -9.10 -12.00
N LEU A 67 -6.09 -7.84 -11.73
CA LEU A 67 -6.54 -7.42 -10.40
C LEU A 67 -7.91 -8.01 -10.04
N GLU A 68 -8.79 -8.16 -11.01
CA GLU A 68 -10.08 -8.84 -10.81
C GLU A 68 -9.87 -10.29 -10.40
N LYS A 69 -8.97 -11.01 -11.04
CA LYS A 69 -8.63 -12.39 -10.68
C LYS A 69 -8.10 -12.50 -9.26
N ILE A 70 -7.21 -11.59 -8.88
CA ILE A 70 -6.65 -11.55 -7.53
C ILE A 70 -7.77 -11.30 -6.50
N ALA A 71 -8.61 -10.30 -6.75
CA ALA A 71 -9.71 -9.97 -5.87
C ALA A 71 -10.71 -11.13 -5.73
N ASN A 72 -10.99 -11.84 -6.82
CA ASN A 72 -11.87 -13.01 -6.79
C ASN A 72 -11.29 -14.15 -5.96
N LEU A 73 -9.99 -14.40 -6.05
CA LEU A 73 -9.34 -15.42 -5.22
C LEU A 73 -9.43 -15.08 -3.73
N ILE A 74 -9.17 -13.82 -3.38
CA ILE A 74 -9.29 -13.36 -1.99
C ILE A 74 -10.73 -13.49 -1.50
N SER A 75 -11.70 -13.06 -2.29
CA SER A 75 -13.12 -13.19 -1.97
C SER A 75 -13.55 -14.65 -1.79
N SER A 76 -13.06 -15.54 -2.65
CA SER A 76 -13.40 -16.97 -2.58
C SER A 76 -12.89 -17.63 -1.30
N GLU A 77 -11.85 -17.09 -0.71
CA GLU A 77 -11.32 -17.54 0.59
C GLU A 77 -11.98 -16.81 1.76
N ASN A 78 -13.01 -16.02 1.51
CA ASN A 78 -13.75 -15.27 2.51
C ASN A 78 -12.86 -14.29 3.30
N LEU A 79 -11.91 -13.66 2.60
CA LEU A 79 -10.99 -12.70 3.15
C LEU A 79 -11.34 -11.30 2.68
N ASN A 80 -10.92 -10.30 3.44
CA ASN A 80 -11.09 -8.90 3.10
C ASN A 80 -9.75 -8.27 2.73
N ILE A 81 -9.72 -7.49 1.65
CA ILE A 81 -8.53 -6.74 1.25
C ILE A 81 -8.55 -5.41 2.01
N GLU A 82 -7.54 -5.20 2.86
CA GLU A 82 -7.39 -3.97 3.63
C GLU A 82 -6.62 -2.90 2.87
N ARG A 83 -5.54 -3.31 2.19
CA ARG A 83 -4.68 -2.40 1.42
C ARG A 83 -4.14 -3.14 0.20
N THR A 84 -3.96 -2.39 -0.88
CA THR A 84 -3.35 -2.90 -2.10
C THR A 84 -2.37 -1.87 -2.64
N ILE A 85 -1.16 -2.31 -2.97
CA ILE A 85 -0.16 -1.50 -3.66
C ILE A 85 0.18 -2.22 -4.95
N VAL A 86 0.07 -1.51 -6.07
CA VAL A 86 0.40 -2.02 -7.39
C VAL A 86 1.48 -1.14 -7.99
N ALA A 87 2.59 -1.73 -8.34
CA ALA A 87 3.72 -1.00 -8.92
C ALA A 87 4.33 -1.79 -10.07
N PRO A 88 4.77 -1.14 -11.15
CA PRO A 88 5.44 -1.84 -12.23
C PRO A 88 6.82 -2.33 -11.79
N LYS A 89 7.14 -3.58 -12.10
CA LYS A 89 8.49 -4.12 -11.99
C LYS A 89 9.29 -3.87 -13.26
N ASN A 90 8.63 -4.06 -14.40
CA ASN A 90 9.16 -3.82 -15.74
C ASN A 90 7.98 -3.61 -16.70
N ASP A 91 8.23 -3.64 -18.02
CA ASP A 91 7.19 -3.35 -19.02
C ASP A 91 6.05 -4.37 -19.06
N THR A 92 6.26 -5.58 -18.55
CA THR A 92 5.28 -6.67 -18.65
C THR A 92 4.83 -7.23 -17.32
N VAL A 93 5.50 -6.91 -16.21
CA VAL A 93 5.25 -7.49 -14.89
C VAL A 93 4.93 -6.41 -13.88
N LEU A 94 3.87 -6.65 -13.11
CA LEU A 94 3.50 -5.84 -11.96
C LEU A 94 3.87 -6.54 -10.66
N ARG A 95 4.27 -5.75 -9.67
CA ARG A 95 4.33 -6.18 -8.27
C ARG A 95 3.04 -5.76 -7.61
N VAL A 96 2.41 -6.71 -6.94
CA VAL A 96 1.19 -6.45 -6.19
C VAL A 96 1.43 -6.87 -4.75
N GLU A 97 1.25 -5.94 -3.84
CA GLU A 97 1.26 -6.23 -2.41
C GLU A 97 -0.15 -6.09 -1.86
N LEU A 98 -0.57 -7.08 -1.09
CA LEU A 98 -1.87 -7.09 -0.46
C LEU A 98 -1.71 -7.22 1.05
N GLN A 99 -2.52 -6.50 1.79
CA GLN A 99 -2.77 -6.75 3.19
C GLN A 99 -4.19 -7.26 3.30
N VAL A 100 -4.36 -8.48 3.79
CA VAL A 100 -5.67 -9.11 3.90
C VAL A 100 -5.96 -9.49 5.34
N GLU A 101 -7.25 -9.52 5.67
CA GLU A 101 -7.75 -9.91 6.97
C GLU A 101 -8.74 -11.05 6.81
N GLY A 102 -8.69 -11.99 7.72
CA GLY A 102 -9.59 -13.12 7.77
C GLY A 102 -8.93 -14.34 8.41
N ASP A 103 -9.71 -15.38 8.55
CA ASP A 103 -9.27 -16.63 9.20
C ASP A 103 -8.75 -17.59 8.14
N VAL A 104 -7.44 -17.56 7.91
CA VAL A 104 -6.77 -18.41 6.92
C VAL A 104 -5.31 -18.63 7.33
N GLU A 105 -4.81 -19.82 7.06
CA GLU A 105 -3.39 -20.12 7.23
C GLU A 105 -2.59 -19.54 6.05
N PRO A 106 -1.45 -18.87 6.29
CA PRO A 106 -0.63 -18.33 5.21
C PRO A 106 -0.25 -19.35 4.15
N GLU A 107 0.09 -20.56 4.54
CA GLU A 107 0.48 -21.62 3.60
C GLU A 107 -0.66 -22.03 2.69
N HIS A 108 -1.90 -22.06 3.20
CA HIS A 108 -3.07 -22.33 2.38
C HIS A 108 -3.28 -21.24 1.34
N LEU A 109 -3.18 -19.99 1.76
CA LEU A 109 -3.37 -18.85 0.87
C LEU A 109 -2.29 -18.81 -0.22
N LYS A 110 -1.05 -19.08 0.14
CA LYS A 110 0.05 -19.23 -0.82
C LYS A 110 -0.29 -20.28 -1.88
N LYS A 111 -0.77 -21.43 -1.44
CA LYS A 111 -1.15 -22.53 -2.34
C LYS A 111 -2.25 -22.11 -3.31
N VAL A 112 -3.25 -21.38 -2.83
CA VAL A 112 -4.36 -20.88 -3.66
C VAL A 112 -3.80 -20.00 -4.82
N PHE A 113 -2.89 -19.09 -4.52
CA PHE A 113 -2.31 -18.22 -5.53
C PHE A 113 -1.39 -18.98 -6.48
N VAL A 114 -0.57 -19.88 -5.98
CA VAL A 114 0.34 -20.68 -6.82
C VAL A 114 -0.44 -21.57 -7.77
N GLU A 115 -1.49 -22.23 -7.30
CA GLU A 115 -2.35 -23.08 -8.14
C GLU A 115 -3.10 -22.28 -9.20
N ALA A 116 -3.40 -21.01 -8.92
CA ALA A 116 -4.03 -20.11 -9.90
C ALA A 116 -3.03 -19.55 -10.94
N GLY A 117 -1.75 -19.89 -10.83
CA GLY A 117 -0.72 -19.46 -11.78
C GLY A 117 0.02 -18.20 -11.40
N PHE A 118 -0.17 -17.69 -10.18
CA PHE A 118 0.55 -16.50 -9.72
C PHE A 118 1.87 -16.85 -9.05
N THR A 119 2.84 -15.95 -9.18
CA THR A 119 4.12 -16.05 -8.47
C THR A 119 4.01 -15.32 -7.14
N VAL A 120 4.15 -16.05 -6.05
CA VAL A 120 4.15 -15.48 -4.69
C VAL A 120 5.58 -15.18 -4.29
N THR A 121 5.90 -13.90 -4.07
CA THR A 121 7.25 -13.47 -3.68
C THR A 121 7.40 -13.39 -2.17
N GLU A 122 6.31 -13.14 -1.46
CA GLU A 122 6.30 -13.01 -0.01
C GLU A 122 4.94 -13.39 0.52
N ILE A 123 4.92 -14.05 1.67
CA ILE A 123 3.70 -14.22 2.46
C ILE A 123 4.10 -14.29 3.93
N ALA A 124 3.44 -13.50 4.78
CA ALA A 124 3.73 -13.44 6.20
C ALA A 124 2.53 -12.98 7.01
N GLU A 125 2.41 -13.49 8.21
CA GLU A 125 1.49 -12.93 9.20
C GLU A 125 2.06 -11.60 9.71
N THR A 126 1.17 -10.64 9.92
CA THR A 126 1.53 -9.35 10.46
C THR A 126 0.82 -9.10 11.78
N GLU A 127 1.50 -8.38 12.65
CA GLU A 127 0.97 -8.01 13.96
C GLU A 127 0.59 -6.54 13.99
N SER A 128 -0.36 -6.19 14.84
CA SER A 128 -0.70 -4.79 15.10
C SER A 128 0.48 -4.03 15.64
N LYS A 129 0.73 -2.84 15.10
CA LYS A 129 1.74 -1.90 15.59
C LYS A 129 1.11 -0.52 15.74
N GLU A 130 1.47 0.17 16.79
CA GLU A 130 1.08 1.57 16.95
C GLU A 130 2.09 2.47 16.24
N LEU A 131 1.58 3.50 15.56
CA LEU A 131 2.40 4.52 14.92
C LEU A 131 2.40 5.76 15.82
N ASP A 132 3.54 6.02 16.41
CA ASP A 132 3.73 7.19 17.30
C ASP A 132 3.86 8.51 16.56
#